data_09ef6308b155de6910978786027e7802
#
_entry.id   09ef6308b155de6910978786027e7802
#
_cell.length_a   1.000
_cell.length_b   1.000
_cell.length_c   1.000
_cell.angle_alpha   90.00
_cell.angle_beta   90.00
_cell.angle_gamma   90.00
#
_symmetry.space_group_name_H-M   'P 1'
#
loop_
_entity.id
_entity.type
_entity.pdbx_description
1 polymer ?
#
loop_
_entity_poly.entity_id
_entity_poly.type
_entity_poly.pdbx_seq_one_letter_code
_entity_poly.pdbx_strand_id
1 'polypeptide(L)' 'PTAKLTGEKRIPDVDMDIREISYTIMKDEEEMTYFKRFIFRDNCMYQLTIGGKTEDLEELESQRDKFFNSVKIDQNTRK' A
#
# COMPACT_ATOMS: atom_id res chain seq x y z
N PRO A 1 -4.81 -16.55 -12.87
CA PRO A 1 -4.82 -15.75 -11.65
C PRO A 1 -5.49 -14.44 -11.87
N THR A 2 -6.44 -14.19 -11.07
CA THR A 2 -7.27 -13.04 -11.23
C THR A 2 -7.15 -12.19 -9.98
N ALA A 3 -6.65 -10.99 -10.15
CA ALA A 3 -6.63 -10.06 -9.04
C ALA A 3 -7.97 -9.34 -8.99
N LYS A 4 -8.49 -9.18 -7.79
CA LYS A 4 -9.75 -8.50 -7.60
C LYS A 4 -9.52 -7.26 -6.75
N LEU A 5 -9.79 -6.11 -7.31
CA LEU A 5 -9.63 -4.85 -6.59
C LEU A 5 -10.66 -4.77 -5.48
N THR A 6 -10.22 -4.56 -4.25
CA THR A 6 -11.12 -4.47 -3.12
C THR A 6 -11.22 -3.06 -2.55
N GLY A 7 -10.32 -2.17 -2.93
CA GLY A 7 -10.40 -0.81 -2.46
C GLY A 7 -9.44 0.09 -3.21
N GLU A 8 -9.78 1.37 -3.23
CA GLU A 8 -8.96 2.37 -3.88
C GLU A 8 -9.25 3.70 -3.22
N LYS A 9 -8.21 4.45 -2.87
CA LYS A 9 -8.41 5.76 -2.29
C LYS A 9 -7.22 6.64 -2.58
N ARG A 10 -7.47 7.94 -2.50
CA ARG A 10 -6.43 8.95 -2.61
C ARG A 10 -6.26 9.60 -1.25
N ILE A 11 -5.04 9.77 -0.83
CA ILE A 11 -4.73 10.36 0.46
C ILE A 11 -4.27 11.79 0.21
N PRO A 12 -4.97 12.79 0.79
CA PRO A 12 -4.61 14.19 0.56
C PRO A 12 -3.25 14.52 1.16
N ASP A 13 -2.46 15.27 0.42
CA ASP A 13 -1.18 15.75 0.89
C ASP A 13 -0.79 16.95 0.04
N VAL A 14 -0.18 17.94 0.69
CA VAL A 14 0.12 19.19 -0.02
C VAL A 14 1.32 19.06 -0.95
N ASP A 15 2.22 18.13 -0.67
CA ASP A 15 3.46 18.01 -1.44
C ASP A 15 3.51 16.76 -2.31
N MET A 16 2.62 15.82 -2.09
CA MET A 16 2.70 14.53 -2.75
C MET A 16 1.34 14.09 -3.25
N ASP A 17 1.35 13.29 -4.29
CA ASP A 17 0.15 12.61 -4.75
C ASP A 17 0.23 11.17 -4.26
N ILE A 18 -0.64 10.83 -3.33
CA ILE A 18 -0.60 9.52 -2.69
C ILE A 18 -1.86 8.76 -3.04
N ARG A 19 -1.68 7.55 -3.54
CA ARG A 19 -2.80 6.67 -3.87
C ARG A 19 -2.57 5.32 -3.23
N GLU A 20 -3.64 4.73 -2.76
CA GLU A 20 -3.57 3.42 -2.12
C GLU A 20 -4.61 2.51 -2.73
N ILE A 21 -4.21 1.29 -3.07
CA ILE A 21 -5.14 0.29 -3.56
C ILE A 21 -4.99 -0.97 -2.74
N SER A 22 -6.05 -1.75 -2.72
CA SER A 22 -6.00 -3.08 -2.13
C SER A 22 -6.67 -4.06 -3.09
N TYR A 23 -6.16 -5.28 -3.09
CA TYR A 23 -6.69 -6.30 -3.98
C TYR A 23 -6.42 -7.67 -3.41
N THR A 24 -7.15 -8.65 -3.91
CA THR A 24 -6.98 -10.04 -3.50
C THR A 24 -6.61 -10.89 -4.69
N ILE A 25 -5.85 -11.94 -4.43
CA ILE A 25 -5.43 -12.91 -5.43
C ILE A 25 -5.56 -14.29 -4.83
N MET A 26 -6.06 -15.24 -5.62
CA MET A 26 -6.05 -16.64 -5.21
C MET A 26 -4.71 -17.24 -5.58
N LYS A 27 -4.06 -17.83 -4.62
CA LYS A 27 -2.76 -18.45 -4.83
C LYS A 27 -2.77 -19.80 -4.12
N ASP A 28 -2.62 -20.87 -4.91
CA ASP A 28 -2.61 -22.22 -4.34
C ASP A 28 -3.82 -22.48 -3.47
N GLU A 29 -5.00 -22.07 -3.99
CA GLU A 29 -6.28 -22.26 -3.32
C GLU A 29 -6.39 -21.46 -2.01
N GLU A 30 -5.54 -20.47 -1.85
CA GLU A 30 -5.60 -19.61 -0.67
C GLU A 30 -5.74 -18.17 -1.13
N GLU A 31 -6.64 -17.43 -0.47
CA GLU A 31 -6.84 -16.03 -0.83
C GLU A 31 -5.83 -15.16 -0.10
N MET A 32 -5.17 -14.31 -0.86
CA MET A 32 -4.18 -13.37 -0.35
C MET A 32 -4.67 -11.96 -0.58
N THR A 33 -4.40 -11.08 0.38
CA THR A 33 -4.75 -9.68 0.28
C THR A 33 -3.47 -8.85 0.25
N TYR A 34 -3.45 -7.88 -0.64
CA TYR A 34 -2.30 -6.99 -0.79
C TYR A 34 -2.74 -5.54 -0.71
N PHE A 35 -1.90 -4.73 -0.10
CA PHE A 35 -2.08 -3.29 -0.04
C PHE A 35 -0.88 -2.64 -0.69
N LYS A 36 -1.15 -1.73 -1.62
CA LYS A 36 -0.09 -0.97 -2.29
C LYS A 36 -0.35 0.51 -2.13
N ARG A 37 0.71 1.24 -1.84
CA ARG A 37 0.64 2.69 -1.77
C ARG A 37 1.63 3.26 -2.76
N PHE A 38 1.13 4.15 -3.61
CA PHE A 38 1.96 4.84 -4.60
C PHE A 38 2.10 6.29 -4.18
N ILE A 39 3.33 6.76 -4.12
CA ILE A 39 3.63 8.12 -3.71
C ILE A 39 4.39 8.79 -4.83
N PHE A 40 3.82 9.86 -5.37
CA PHE A 40 4.44 10.63 -6.45
C PHE A 40 4.90 11.96 -5.90
N ARG A 41 6.17 12.27 -6.12
CA ARG A 41 6.74 13.50 -5.63
C ARG A 41 7.98 13.85 -6.45
N ASP A 42 8.05 15.08 -6.96
CA ASP A 42 9.24 15.61 -7.64
C ASP A 42 9.70 14.69 -8.76
N ASN A 43 8.76 14.23 -9.58
CA ASN A 43 9.04 13.34 -10.71
C ASN A 43 9.56 11.97 -10.27
N CYS A 44 9.41 11.65 -9.01
CA CYS A 44 9.78 10.35 -8.49
C CYS A 44 8.54 9.60 -8.04
N MET A 45 8.57 8.29 -8.15
CA MET A 45 7.48 7.45 -7.66
C MET A 45 8.03 6.45 -6.68
N TYR A 46 7.38 6.35 -5.53
CA TYR A 46 7.70 5.35 -4.53
C TYR A 46 6.55 4.38 -4.43
N GLN A 47 6.86 3.12 -4.30
CA GLN A 47 5.83 2.09 -4.20
C GLN A 47 6.08 1.26 -2.95
N LEU A 48 5.06 1.15 -2.11
CA LEU A 48 5.12 0.36 -0.89
C LEU A 48 4.09 -0.75 -1.02
N THR A 49 4.47 -1.97 -0.65
CA THR A 49 3.58 -3.10 -0.75
C THR A 49 3.68 -3.95 0.51
N ILE A 50 2.53 -4.37 1.01
CA ILE A 50 2.46 -5.34 2.08
C ILE A 50 1.31 -6.28 1.78
N GLY A 51 1.49 -7.56 2.10
CA GLY A 51 0.46 -8.54 1.82
C GLY A 51 0.54 -9.72 2.74
N GLY A 52 -0.54 -10.49 2.74
CA GLY A 52 -0.63 -11.67 3.56
C GLY A 52 -1.92 -12.40 3.30
N LYS A 53 -2.20 -13.39 4.13
CA LYS A 53 -3.41 -14.19 3.99
C LYS A 53 -4.64 -13.38 4.37
N THR A 54 -5.69 -13.51 3.57
CA THR A 54 -6.92 -12.78 3.84
C THR A 54 -7.54 -13.21 5.17
N GLU A 55 -7.34 -14.44 5.57
CA GLU A 55 -7.90 -14.89 6.85
C GLU A 55 -7.31 -14.13 8.04
N ASP A 56 -6.14 -13.51 7.85
CA ASP A 56 -5.50 -12.69 8.90
C ASP A 56 -5.67 -11.21 8.61
N LEU A 57 -6.78 -10.83 7.99
CA LEU A 57 -6.95 -9.49 7.48
C LEU A 57 -6.83 -8.41 8.55
N GLU A 58 -7.40 -8.65 9.74
CA GLU A 58 -7.36 -7.64 10.78
C GLU A 58 -5.91 -7.34 11.19
N GLU A 59 -5.13 -8.40 11.36
CA GLU A 59 -3.73 -8.21 11.71
C GLU A 59 -2.97 -7.58 10.56
N LEU A 60 -3.29 -7.99 9.35
CA LEU A 60 -2.65 -7.44 8.17
C LEU A 60 -2.91 -5.94 8.04
N GLU A 61 -4.15 -5.52 8.31
CA GLU A 61 -4.46 -4.09 8.26
C GLU A 61 -3.70 -3.32 9.32
N SER A 62 -3.54 -3.90 10.51
CA SER A 62 -2.77 -3.24 11.54
C SER A 62 -1.31 -3.12 11.14
N GLN A 63 -0.75 -4.16 10.55
CA GLN A 63 0.63 -4.14 10.07
C GLN A 63 0.78 -3.15 8.93
N ARG A 64 -0.23 -3.07 8.05
CA ARG A 64 -0.20 -2.10 6.96
C ARG A 64 -0.11 -0.68 7.50
N ASP A 65 -0.94 -0.37 8.49
CA ASP A 65 -0.95 0.97 9.03
C ASP A 65 0.39 1.30 9.66
N LYS A 66 0.96 0.37 10.40
CA LYS A 66 2.26 0.60 11.01
C LYS A 66 3.35 0.77 9.96
N PHE A 67 3.33 -0.09 8.94
CA PHE A 67 4.35 -0.05 7.90
C PHE A 67 4.26 1.25 7.12
N PHE A 68 3.06 1.60 6.66
CA PHE A 68 2.92 2.78 5.82
C PHE A 68 3.17 4.06 6.61
N ASN A 69 2.82 4.07 7.89
CA ASN A 69 3.05 5.26 8.71
C ASN A 69 4.50 5.40 9.14
N SER A 70 5.26 4.33 9.13
CA SER A 70 6.66 4.39 9.51
C SER A 70 7.55 4.87 8.36
N VAL A 71 7.07 4.79 7.14
CA VAL A 71 7.83 5.22 5.97
C VAL A 71 7.63 6.71 5.80
N LYS A 72 8.72 7.45 5.75
CA LYS A 72 8.67 8.90 5.59
C LYS A 72 9.52 9.32 4.41
N ILE A 73 8.94 10.16 3.58
CA ILE A 73 9.68 10.76 2.48
C ILE A 73 10.22 12.09 3.00
N ASP A 74 11.47 12.08 3.38
CA ASP A 74 12.08 13.22 4.06
C ASP A 74 12.62 14.19 3.04
N GLN A 75 12.11 15.40 3.06
CA GLN A 75 12.54 16.42 2.10
C GLN A 75 13.93 16.90 2.39
N ASN A 76 14.38 16.75 3.61
CA ASN A 76 15.69 17.28 4.00
C ASN A 76 16.82 16.34 3.67
N THR A 77 16.54 15.15 3.22
CA THR A 77 17.59 14.20 2.92
C THR A 77 18.26 14.47 1.60
N ARG A 78 17.64 15.29 0.79
CA ARG A 78 18.20 15.61 -0.48
C ARG A 78 19.23 16.66 -0.33
N LYS A 79 20.36 16.35 -0.56
CA LYS A 79 21.42 17.33 -0.43
C LYS A 79 22.27 17.30 -1.62
#